data_6d1c4cc371261da139fc45b264395dd3
#
_entry.id   6d1c4cc371261da139fc45b264395dd3
#
_cell.length_a   1.000
_cell.length_b   1.000
_cell.length_c   1.000
_cell.angle_alpha   90.00
_cell.angle_beta   90.00
_cell.angle_gamma   90.00
#
_symmetry.space_group_name_H-M   'P 1'
#
loop_
_entity.id
_entity.type
_entity.pdbx_description
1 polymer ?
#
loop_
_entity_poly.entity_id
_entity_poly.type
_entity_poly.pdbx_seq_one_letter_code
_entity_poly.pdbx_strand_id
1 'polypeptide(L)'
;MGRINLALDIGTSYTSVYVENQGVVLHEPTLIAYTGRDDARKPSCVGDEAADIVGKAPENTTVVRPVQEGYIVDVGAATMMLGEYLNKIDIEKSLFTRLSAIMAVPTGLSVEERKQYGDVCYDAGIDNVEMVDNIILSAISMDLPIDAAAGNL
;
A
#
# COMPACT_ATOMS: atom_id res chain seq x y z
N MET A 1 14.66 16.84 13.57
CA MET A 1 13.75 16.46 12.50
C MET A 1 13.74 14.93 12.46
N GLY A 2 12.66 14.29 12.88
CA GLY A 2 12.55 12.84 12.90
C GLY A 2 12.30 12.30 11.49
N ARG A 3 12.85 11.12 11.17
CA ARG A 3 12.53 10.36 9.95
C ARG A 3 12.10 8.97 10.35
N ILE A 4 11.01 8.49 9.79
CA ILE A 4 10.52 7.13 9.96
C ILE A 4 10.65 6.45 8.60
N ASN A 5 11.37 5.34 8.56
CA ASN A 5 11.55 4.55 7.35
C ASN A 5 10.56 3.39 7.33
N LEU A 6 9.87 3.27 6.21
CA LEU A 6 8.85 2.27 5.95
C LEU A 6 9.29 1.37 4.79
N ALA A 7 8.80 0.13 4.76
CA ALA A 7 8.70 -0.63 3.52
C ALA A 7 7.22 -0.96 3.29
N LEU A 8 6.79 -0.82 2.04
CA LEU A 8 5.40 -0.97 1.62
C LEU A 8 5.28 -2.02 0.51
N ASP A 9 4.26 -2.84 0.61
CA ASP A 9 3.80 -3.71 -0.46
C ASP A 9 2.27 -3.58 -0.56
N ILE A 10 1.79 -2.93 -1.62
CA ILE A 10 0.36 -2.79 -1.90
C ILE A 10 0.01 -3.80 -2.99
N GLY A 11 -0.27 -5.03 -2.57
CA GLY A 11 -0.62 -6.13 -3.46
C GLY A 11 -2.10 -6.21 -3.79
N THR A 12 -2.45 -7.09 -4.73
CA THR A 12 -3.85 -7.36 -5.12
C THR A 12 -4.69 -7.89 -3.96
N SER A 13 -4.13 -8.76 -3.13
CA SER A 13 -4.85 -9.42 -2.04
C SER A 13 -4.60 -8.78 -0.69
N TYR A 14 -3.36 -8.45 -0.40
CA TYR A 14 -2.93 -7.92 0.90
C TYR A 14 -2.03 -6.70 0.71
N THR A 15 -2.13 -5.79 1.65
CA THR A 15 -1.20 -4.66 1.84
C THR A 15 -0.40 -4.91 3.10
N SER A 16 0.93 -4.76 3.00
CA SER A 16 1.85 -4.91 4.13
C SER A 16 2.60 -3.60 4.37
N VAL A 17 2.74 -3.25 5.63
CA VAL A 17 3.57 -2.13 6.08
C VAL A 17 4.59 -2.63 7.09
N TYR A 18 5.84 -2.39 6.80
CA TYR A 18 6.97 -2.62 7.68
C TYR A 18 7.49 -1.27 8.19
N VAL A 19 7.81 -1.17 9.46
CA VAL A 19 8.46 0.00 10.07
C VAL A 19 9.85 -0.42 10.53
N GLU A 20 10.86 0.38 10.20
CA GLU A 20 12.23 0.14 10.62
C GLU A 20 12.33 -0.03 12.15
N ASN A 21 13.03 -1.08 12.59
CA ASN A 21 13.18 -1.51 13.99
C ASN A 21 11.91 -2.00 14.70
N GLN A 22 10.76 -2.04 14.04
CA GLN A 22 9.51 -2.59 14.60
C GLN A 22 9.07 -3.88 13.90
N GLY A 23 9.49 -4.07 12.64
CA GLY A 23 9.06 -5.21 11.83
C GLY A 23 7.79 -4.93 11.04
N VAL A 24 7.07 -5.98 10.64
CA VAL A 24 5.77 -5.87 9.95
C VAL A 24 4.73 -5.43 10.99
N VAL A 25 4.23 -4.21 10.84
CA VAL A 25 3.26 -3.60 11.76
C VAL A 25 1.83 -3.66 11.23
N LEU A 26 1.66 -3.95 9.93
CA LEU A 26 0.36 -4.13 9.30
C LEU A 26 0.46 -5.17 8.18
N HIS A 27 -0.48 -6.09 8.15
CA HIS A 27 -0.69 -7.03 7.04
C HIS A 27 -2.18 -7.31 6.95
N GLU A 28 -2.89 -6.54 6.12
CA GLU A 28 -4.34 -6.59 6.00
C GLU A 28 -4.78 -6.71 4.53
N PRO A 29 -6.00 -7.24 4.27
CA PRO A 29 -6.56 -7.31 2.92
C PRO A 29 -6.58 -5.96 2.22
N THR A 30 -6.21 -5.90 0.94
CA THR A 30 -6.27 -4.68 0.10
C THR A 30 -7.72 -4.36 -0.25
N LEU A 31 -8.46 -3.88 0.74
CA LEU A 31 -9.90 -3.60 0.65
C LEU A 31 -10.24 -2.30 1.38
N ILE A 32 -11.20 -1.56 0.81
CA ILE A 32 -11.83 -0.41 1.44
C ILE A 32 -13.34 -0.48 1.24
N ALA A 33 -14.10 -0.19 2.27
CA ALA A 33 -15.55 -0.08 2.21
C ALA A 33 -16.00 1.37 2.23
N TYR A 34 -17.05 1.65 1.48
CA TYR A 34 -17.70 2.96 1.43
C TYR A 34 -19.16 2.81 1.82
N THR A 35 -19.66 3.74 2.61
CA THR A 35 -21.09 3.87 2.91
C THR A 35 -21.64 5.13 2.26
N GLY A 36 -22.83 5.03 1.68
CA GLY A 36 -23.50 6.12 0.94
C GLY A 36 -23.71 5.75 -0.52
N ARG A 37 -24.32 6.67 -1.27
CA ARG A 37 -24.64 6.49 -2.69
C ARG A 37 -23.85 7.50 -3.52
N ASP A 38 -23.38 7.07 -4.66
CA ASP A 38 -22.73 7.88 -5.69
C ASP A 38 -21.64 8.82 -5.11
N ASP A 39 -21.68 10.10 -5.42
CA ASP A 39 -20.71 11.11 -5.01
C ASP A 39 -20.73 11.43 -3.50
N ALA A 40 -21.76 10.98 -2.78
CA ALA A 40 -21.89 11.18 -1.32
C ALA A 40 -21.29 10.02 -0.51
N ARG A 41 -20.68 9.02 -1.17
CA ARG A 41 -20.04 7.89 -0.49
C ARG A 41 -18.85 8.34 0.35
N LYS A 42 -18.76 7.79 1.57
CA LYS A 42 -17.65 8.06 2.50
C LYS A 42 -16.95 6.75 2.87
N PRO A 43 -15.63 6.76 3.05
CA PRO A 43 -14.92 5.61 3.60
C PRO A 43 -15.52 5.21 4.95
N SER A 44 -15.72 3.93 5.19
CA SER A 44 -16.28 3.41 6.44
C SER A 44 -15.29 2.50 7.18
N CYS A 45 -14.59 1.63 6.47
CA CYS A 45 -13.57 0.77 7.05
C CYS A 45 -12.61 0.24 5.97
N VAL A 46 -11.47 -0.30 6.39
CA VAL A 46 -10.44 -0.85 5.52
C VAL A 46 -9.95 -2.21 6.05
N GLY A 47 -9.27 -2.95 5.19
CA GLY A 47 -8.56 -4.17 5.56
C GLY A 47 -9.49 -5.27 6.09
N ASP A 48 -9.15 -5.82 7.25
CA ASP A 48 -9.89 -6.92 7.87
C ASP A 48 -11.36 -6.57 8.11
N GLU A 49 -11.65 -5.35 8.59
CA GLU A 49 -13.03 -4.89 8.81
C GLU A 49 -13.82 -4.81 7.49
N ALA A 50 -13.18 -4.37 6.41
CA ALA A 50 -13.80 -4.36 5.08
C ALA A 50 -13.99 -5.78 4.54
N ALA A 51 -13.05 -6.69 4.79
CA ALA A 51 -13.14 -8.09 4.40
C ALA A 51 -14.31 -8.80 5.10
N ASP A 52 -14.53 -8.51 6.38
CA ASP A 52 -15.60 -9.11 7.19
C ASP A 52 -16.99 -8.81 6.66
N ILE A 53 -17.19 -7.74 5.92
CA ILE A 53 -18.49 -7.37 5.35
C ILE A 53 -18.65 -7.75 3.87
N VAL A 54 -17.63 -8.33 3.23
CA VAL A 54 -17.74 -8.83 1.85
C VAL A 54 -18.86 -9.86 1.76
N GLY A 55 -19.76 -9.69 0.81
CA GLY A 55 -20.91 -10.59 0.57
C GLY A 55 -22.06 -10.45 1.57
N LYS A 56 -21.92 -9.68 2.65
CA LYS A 56 -22.94 -9.38 3.66
C LYS A 56 -22.99 -7.90 4.04
N ALA A 57 -22.49 -7.05 3.15
CA ALA A 57 -22.44 -5.61 3.39
C ALA A 57 -23.84 -5.03 3.68
N PRO A 58 -23.96 -4.10 4.65
CA PRO A 58 -25.20 -3.38 4.90
C PRO A 58 -25.70 -2.66 3.66
N GLU A 59 -26.99 -2.33 3.66
CA GLU A 59 -27.59 -1.52 2.58
C GLU A 59 -26.81 -0.21 2.40
N ASN A 60 -26.56 0.17 1.16
CA ASN A 60 -25.72 1.32 0.77
C ASN A 60 -24.23 1.23 1.15
N THR A 61 -23.70 0.02 1.38
CA THR A 61 -22.27 -0.19 1.61
C THR A 61 -21.68 -0.96 0.42
N THR A 62 -20.55 -0.46 -0.10
CA THR A 62 -19.83 -1.09 -1.22
C THR A 62 -18.39 -1.34 -0.78
N VAL A 63 -17.91 -2.57 -0.97
CA VAL A 63 -16.49 -2.93 -0.77
C VAL A 63 -15.76 -2.87 -2.10
N VAL A 64 -14.64 -2.15 -2.11
CA VAL A 64 -13.81 -1.93 -3.30
C VAL A 64 -12.44 -2.55 -3.10
N ARG A 65 -11.93 -3.19 -4.15
CA ARG A 65 -10.56 -3.67 -4.26
C ARG A 65 -9.77 -2.72 -5.17
N PRO A 66 -8.98 -1.80 -4.63
CA PRO A 66 -8.34 -0.74 -5.42
C PRO A 66 -7.16 -1.22 -6.27
N VAL A 67 -6.63 -2.41 -6.00
CA VAL A 67 -5.54 -3.03 -6.77
C VAL A 67 -6.00 -4.36 -7.32
N GLN A 68 -5.81 -4.60 -8.61
CA GLN A 68 -6.16 -5.84 -9.29
C GLN A 68 -5.03 -6.25 -10.23
N GLU A 69 -4.62 -7.51 -10.15
CA GLU A 69 -3.54 -8.07 -10.98
C GLU A 69 -2.23 -7.24 -10.96
N GLY A 70 -1.95 -6.59 -9.84
CA GLY A 70 -0.78 -5.72 -9.68
C GLY A 70 -0.94 -4.32 -10.27
N TYR A 71 -2.15 -3.90 -10.66
CA TYR A 71 -2.42 -2.56 -11.17
C TYR A 71 -3.37 -1.80 -10.24
N ILE A 72 -3.10 -0.52 -10.02
CA ILE A 72 -4.03 0.36 -9.32
C ILE A 72 -5.19 0.68 -10.26
N VAL A 73 -6.38 0.18 -9.95
CA VAL A 73 -7.60 0.40 -10.75
C VAL A 73 -8.47 1.52 -10.20
N ASP A 74 -8.26 1.91 -8.94
CA ASP A 74 -8.93 3.05 -8.29
C ASP A 74 -7.92 3.79 -7.39
N VAL A 75 -7.32 4.85 -7.94
CA VAL A 75 -6.29 5.65 -7.26
C VAL A 75 -6.85 6.30 -5.97
N GLY A 76 -8.07 6.83 -6.02
CA GLY A 76 -8.69 7.47 -4.87
C GLY A 76 -8.95 6.48 -3.73
N ALA A 77 -9.45 5.29 -4.05
CA ALA A 77 -9.65 4.23 -3.08
C ALA A 77 -8.32 3.71 -2.49
N ALA A 78 -7.29 3.55 -3.33
CA ALA A 78 -5.95 3.14 -2.88
C ALA A 78 -5.34 4.18 -1.93
N THR A 79 -5.45 5.47 -2.26
CA THR A 79 -4.96 6.58 -1.43
C THR A 79 -5.64 6.60 -0.06
N MET A 80 -6.98 6.54 -0.04
CA MET A 80 -7.75 6.54 1.21
C MET A 80 -7.42 5.31 2.06
N MET A 81 -7.36 4.13 1.45
CA MET A 81 -7.00 2.89 2.13
C MET A 81 -5.61 2.99 2.76
N LEU A 82 -4.60 3.43 2.02
CA LEU A 82 -3.25 3.58 2.54
C LEU A 82 -3.19 4.61 3.67
N GLY A 83 -3.89 5.74 3.54
CA GLY A 83 -4.00 6.75 4.59
C GLY A 83 -4.59 6.18 5.89
N GLU A 84 -5.66 5.38 5.81
CA GLU A 84 -6.24 4.72 6.96
C GLU A 84 -5.29 3.66 7.56
N TYR A 85 -4.55 2.92 6.75
CA TYR A 85 -3.52 2.00 7.25
C TYR A 85 -2.40 2.72 7.99
N LEU A 86 -1.93 3.85 7.45
CA LEU A 86 -0.93 4.68 8.13
C LEU A 86 -1.47 5.32 9.43
N ASN A 87 -2.78 5.48 9.58
CA ASN A 87 -3.40 5.92 10.81
C ASN A 87 -3.57 4.80 11.84
N LYS A 88 -3.76 3.54 11.39
CA LYS A 88 -3.86 2.37 12.27
C LYS A 88 -2.54 2.02 12.95
N ILE A 89 -1.40 2.27 12.29
CA ILE A 89 -0.09 1.90 12.84
C ILE A 89 0.36 2.91 13.89
N ASP A 90 0.89 2.37 15.00
CA ASP A 90 1.40 3.17 16.12
C ASP A 90 2.82 3.67 15.80
N ILE A 91 2.88 4.76 15.04
CA ILE A 91 4.14 5.47 14.76
C ILE A 91 4.07 6.86 15.39
N GLU A 92 5.10 7.22 16.17
CA GLU A 92 5.19 8.55 16.76
C GLU A 92 5.35 9.62 15.68
N LYS A 93 4.21 10.11 15.17
CA LYS A 93 4.16 11.23 14.24
C LYS A 93 4.18 12.54 15.02
N SER A 94 5.27 13.29 14.89
CA SER A 94 5.30 14.71 15.30
C SER A 94 5.14 15.60 14.07
N LEU A 95 4.83 16.88 14.25
CA LEU A 95 4.75 17.87 13.16
C LEU A 95 6.06 17.98 12.33
N PHE A 96 7.17 17.47 12.86
CA PHE A 96 8.48 17.50 12.23
C PHE A 96 8.98 16.13 11.78
N THR A 97 8.13 15.10 11.87
CA THR A 97 8.46 13.74 11.43
C THR A 97 8.15 13.58 9.95
N ARG A 98 9.13 13.11 9.18
CA ARG A 98 8.96 12.76 7.76
C ARG A 98 8.86 11.25 7.60
N LEU A 99 7.92 10.82 6.76
CA LEU A 99 7.79 9.43 6.35
C LEU A 99 8.55 9.21 5.04
N SER A 100 9.46 8.24 5.04
CA SER A 100 10.14 7.77 3.83
C SER A 100 9.85 6.30 3.62
N ALA A 101 9.46 5.92 2.42
CA ALA A 101 9.11 4.54 2.10
C ALA A 101 9.95 3.98 0.94
N ILE A 102 10.34 2.72 1.07
CA ILE A 102 10.68 1.86 -0.06
C ILE A 102 9.43 1.06 -0.38
N MET A 103 8.99 1.11 -1.64
CA MET A 103 7.78 0.46 -2.09
C MET A 103 8.09 -0.64 -3.10
N ALA A 104 7.66 -1.86 -2.80
CA ALA A 104 7.64 -2.94 -3.75
C ALA A 104 6.58 -2.70 -4.83
N VAL A 105 6.96 -2.76 -6.09
CA VAL A 105 6.05 -2.61 -7.22
C VAL A 105 6.18 -3.79 -8.19
N PRO A 106 5.12 -4.16 -8.92
CA PRO A 106 5.19 -5.18 -9.95
C PRO A 106 6.24 -4.84 -11.02
N THR A 107 6.93 -5.84 -11.50
CA THR A 107 7.89 -5.70 -12.60
C THR A 107 7.15 -5.40 -13.89
N GLY A 108 7.69 -4.50 -14.70
CA GLY A 108 7.17 -4.18 -16.03
C GLY A 108 6.06 -3.12 -16.06
N LEU A 109 5.82 -2.43 -14.95
CA LEU A 109 4.92 -1.27 -14.95
C LEU A 109 5.42 -0.18 -15.90
N SER A 110 4.50 0.45 -16.63
CA SER A 110 4.75 1.67 -17.39
C SER A 110 5.12 2.85 -16.48
N VAL A 111 5.59 3.93 -17.08
CA VAL A 111 5.92 5.17 -16.33
C VAL A 111 4.67 5.73 -15.65
N GLU A 112 3.53 5.70 -16.31
CA GLU A 112 2.25 6.18 -15.80
C GLU A 112 1.76 5.33 -14.62
N GLU A 113 1.87 4.01 -14.71
CA GLU A 113 1.49 3.09 -13.64
C GLU A 113 2.39 3.25 -12.41
N ARG A 114 3.72 3.38 -12.61
CA ARG A 114 4.63 3.72 -11.50
C ARG A 114 4.28 5.05 -10.87
N LYS A 115 3.93 6.06 -11.68
CA LYS A 115 3.51 7.36 -11.17
C LYS A 115 2.27 7.24 -10.30
N GLN A 116 1.27 6.43 -10.67
CA GLN A 116 0.08 6.20 -9.86
C GLN A 116 0.41 5.64 -8.47
N TYR A 117 1.34 4.67 -8.38
CA TYR A 117 1.84 4.17 -7.09
C TYR A 117 2.49 5.26 -6.25
N GLY A 118 3.30 6.13 -6.88
CA GLY A 118 3.90 7.29 -6.21
C GLY A 118 2.85 8.28 -5.70
N ASP A 119 1.91 8.67 -6.56
CA ASP A 119 0.83 9.60 -6.24
C ASP A 119 0.01 9.08 -5.04
N VAL A 120 -0.35 7.79 -5.03
CA VAL A 120 -1.05 7.15 -3.90
C VAL A 120 -0.27 7.31 -2.59
N CYS A 121 1.04 7.10 -2.60
CA CYS A 121 1.86 7.24 -1.41
C CYS A 121 1.97 8.70 -0.94
N TYR A 122 2.21 9.63 -1.86
CA TYR A 122 2.32 11.06 -1.53
C TYR A 122 1.00 11.61 -0.99
N ASP A 123 -0.11 11.30 -1.64
CA ASP A 123 -1.44 11.76 -1.24
C ASP A 123 -1.92 11.08 0.06
N ALA A 124 -1.42 9.90 0.40
CA ALA A 124 -1.63 9.24 1.69
C ALA A 124 -0.76 9.81 2.83
N GLY A 125 0.16 10.74 2.52
CA GLY A 125 0.96 11.45 3.52
C GLY A 125 2.39 10.94 3.70
N ILE A 126 2.94 10.20 2.73
CA ILE A 126 4.36 9.81 2.72
C ILE A 126 5.17 10.89 2.00
N ASP A 127 6.22 11.38 2.63
CA ASP A 127 7.01 12.51 2.11
C ASP A 127 7.99 12.11 1.01
N ASN A 128 8.48 10.87 1.04
CA ASN A 128 9.47 10.38 0.09
C ASN A 128 9.25 8.90 -0.22
N VAL A 129 9.25 8.53 -1.50
CA VAL A 129 9.00 7.16 -1.96
C VAL A 129 10.06 6.75 -2.98
N GLU A 130 10.71 5.62 -2.71
CA GLU A 130 11.57 4.93 -3.66
C GLU A 130 10.88 3.62 -4.07
N MET A 131 10.81 3.33 -5.36
CA MET A 131 10.17 2.14 -5.88
C MET A 131 11.19 1.12 -6.33
N VAL A 132 11.00 -0.13 -5.91
CA VAL A 132 11.83 -1.26 -6.27
C VAL A 132 10.95 -2.36 -6.85
N ASP A 133 11.36 -2.94 -7.97
CA ASP A 133 10.65 -4.06 -8.58
C ASP A 133 10.64 -5.25 -7.61
N ASN A 134 9.48 -5.87 -7.43
CA ASN A 134 9.30 -6.97 -6.49
C ASN A 134 10.18 -8.18 -6.79
N ILE A 135 10.53 -8.43 -8.06
CA ILE A 135 11.47 -9.50 -8.44
C ILE A 135 12.87 -9.27 -7.85
N ILE A 136 13.33 -8.00 -7.79
CA ILE A 136 14.65 -7.66 -7.20
C ILE A 136 14.61 -7.92 -5.70
N LEU A 137 13.54 -7.51 -5.01
CA LEU A 137 13.37 -7.75 -3.57
C LEU A 137 13.28 -9.26 -3.27
N SER A 138 12.62 -10.04 -4.12
CA SER A 138 12.55 -11.48 -4.00
C SER A 138 13.93 -12.12 -4.17
N ALA A 139 14.72 -11.66 -5.14
CA ALA A 139 16.08 -12.16 -5.35
C ALA A 139 16.98 -11.86 -4.14
N ILE A 140 16.90 -10.64 -3.58
CA ILE A 140 17.64 -10.27 -2.37
C ILE A 140 17.24 -11.15 -1.19
N SER A 141 15.94 -11.42 -1.01
CA SER A 141 15.45 -12.24 0.11
C SER A 141 15.90 -13.71 0.03
N MET A 142 16.27 -14.15 -1.16
CA MET A 142 16.83 -15.50 -1.42
C MET A 142 18.36 -15.51 -1.48
N ASP A 143 19.03 -14.43 -1.08
CA ASP A 143 20.48 -14.26 -1.16
C ASP A 143 21.06 -14.47 -2.58
N LEU A 144 20.27 -14.18 -3.61
CA LEU A 144 20.76 -14.28 -4.99
C LEU A 144 21.64 -13.05 -5.33
N PRO A 145 22.75 -13.25 -6.05
CA PRO A 145 23.64 -12.17 -6.46
C PRO A 145 22.97 -11.33 -7.57
N ILE A 146 22.36 -10.20 -7.20
CA ILE A 146 21.68 -9.30 -8.14
C ILE A 146 22.65 -8.39 -8.92
N ASP A 147 23.90 -8.28 -8.47
CA ASP A 147 25.00 -7.49 -9.05
C ASP A 147 25.92 -8.31 -9.96
N ALA A 148 25.76 -9.61 -9.99
CA ALA A 148 26.55 -10.50 -10.85
C ALA A 148 25.84 -10.75 -12.19
N ALA A 149 26.61 -10.74 -13.29
CA ALA A 149 26.12 -11.10 -14.61
C ALA A 149 25.89 -12.62 -14.73
N ALA A 150 25.06 -13.18 -13.86
CA ALA A 150 24.68 -14.59 -13.85
C ALA A 150 23.17 -14.71 -14.02
N GLY A 151 22.71 -15.54 -14.96
CA GLY A 151 21.30 -15.84 -15.13
C GLY A 151 20.82 -16.76 -14.01
N ASN A 152 20.09 -16.22 -13.06
CA ASN A 152 19.47 -16.93 -11.93
C ASN A 152 17.94 -17.00 -12.08
N LEU A 153 17.44 -16.98 -13.31
CA LEU A 153 16.01 -17.08 -13.63
C LEU A 153 15.63 -18.48 -14.08
#